data_c478a961e4fba4f91e0c6987a8078417
#
_entry.id   c478a961e4fba4f91e0c6987a8078417
#
_cell.length_a   1.000
_cell.length_b   1.000
_cell.length_c   1.000
_cell.angle_alpha   90.00
_cell.angle_beta   90.00
_cell.angle_gamma   90.00
#
_symmetry.space_group_name_H-M   'P 1'
#
loop_
_entity.id
_entity.type
_entity.pdbx_description
1 polymer ?
#
loop_
_entity_poly.entity_id
_entity_poly.type
_entity_poly.pdbx_seq_one_letter_code
_entity_poly.pdbx_strand_id
1 'polypeptide(L)'
;MPLPKTLIIGQPFNNDFGGGITQANLFGGWDKDKIAVVSTDHMFNNLNTEICDTYYILGEEEYKWMFPFNLLQRSVSSGQRIVKPNNGKSAAPSSSGKSKLRAQIIDKYFYPFLEYVGLFHRISRLNLSDRLKKWIDEYKPDVIYAQAPTRELVLFCTQMQEYIKKPMVYHVMDDWPSTISQKGPFKNYWHKKIDMELKVLLSKSKVLLSISHAMGDEYKKRYGRDF
;
A
#
# COMPACT_ATOMS: atom_id res chain seq x y z
N MET A 1 -15.97 24.89 2.68
CA MET A 1 -16.61 23.59 2.93
C MET A 1 -15.75 22.83 3.92
N PRO A 2 -16.31 22.08 4.87
CA PRO A 2 -15.51 21.26 5.74
C PRO A 2 -14.79 20.17 4.92
N LEU A 3 -13.53 19.92 5.25
CA LEU A 3 -12.75 18.86 4.60
C LEU A 3 -13.31 17.47 4.96
N PRO A 4 -13.35 16.52 4.03
CA PRO A 4 -13.88 15.18 4.28
C PRO A 4 -12.93 14.35 5.16
N LYS A 5 -13.47 13.42 5.94
CA LYS A 5 -12.67 12.37 6.58
C LYS A 5 -12.09 11.43 5.54
N THR A 6 -10.77 11.41 5.43
CA THR A 6 -10.04 10.68 4.39
C THR A 6 -9.31 9.48 4.97
N LEU A 7 -9.59 8.30 4.41
CA LEU A 7 -8.82 7.10 4.67
C LEU A 7 -7.78 6.92 3.57
N ILE A 8 -6.52 6.98 3.93
CA ILE A 8 -5.40 6.81 3.01
C ILE A 8 -4.93 5.36 3.04
N ILE A 9 -4.79 4.73 1.88
CA ILE A 9 -4.29 3.37 1.72
C ILE A 9 -2.99 3.41 0.91
N GLY A 10 -1.92 2.89 1.47
CA GLY A 10 -0.62 2.81 0.80
C GLY A 10 0.50 3.41 1.63
N GLN A 11 1.13 4.46 1.14
CA GLN A 11 2.26 5.07 1.85
C GLN A 11 1.81 5.94 3.03
N PRO A 12 2.50 5.89 4.17
CA PRO A 12 2.31 6.84 5.26
C PRO A 12 3.01 8.17 4.95
N PHE A 13 2.67 9.20 5.71
CA PHE A 13 3.37 10.48 5.65
C PHE A 13 4.80 10.36 6.19
N ASN A 14 5.76 10.78 5.41
CA ASN A 14 7.17 10.86 5.83
C ASN A 14 7.88 12.01 5.10
N ASN A 15 9.04 12.40 5.62
CA ASN A 15 9.84 13.49 5.04
C ASN A 15 11.04 12.99 4.22
N ASP A 16 11.23 11.67 4.12
CA ASP A 16 12.44 11.08 3.54
C ASP A 16 12.23 10.52 2.13
N PHE A 17 11.02 10.07 1.81
CA PHE A 17 10.70 9.41 0.55
C PHE A 17 9.76 10.26 -0.31
N GLY A 18 10.04 10.34 -1.60
CA GLY A 18 9.29 11.18 -2.53
C GLY A 18 7.77 11.01 -2.50
N GLY A 19 7.28 9.79 -2.37
CA GLY A 19 5.83 9.53 -2.24
C GLY A 19 5.22 10.09 -0.96
N GLY A 20 5.91 9.97 0.18
CA GLY A 20 5.48 10.52 1.46
C GLY A 20 5.51 12.04 1.49
N ILE A 21 6.52 12.67 0.85
CA ILE A 21 6.63 14.12 0.71
C ILE A 21 5.50 14.66 -0.18
N THR A 22 5.24 14.01 -1.33
CA THR A 22 4.12 14.39 -2.21
C THR A 22 2.79 14.32 -1.48
N GLN A 23 2.59 13.27 -0.72
CA GLN A 23 1.38 13.07 0.08
C GLN A 23 1.27 14.11 1.21
N ALA A 24 2.38 14.44 1.87
CA ALA A 24 2.44 15.48 2.88
C ALA A 24 2.04 16.85 2.30
N ASN A 25 2.52 17.19 1.12
CA ASN A 25 2.14 18.43 0.43
C ASN A 25 0.66 18.44 0.02
N LEU A 26 0.12 17.29 -0.40
CA LEU A 26 -1.28 17.18 -0.81
C LEU A 26 -2.26 17.34 0.36
N PHE A 27 -1.90 16.82 1.54
CA PHE A 27 -2.76 16.82 2.73
C PHE A 27 -2.34 17.81 3.81
N GLY A 28 -1.34 18.65 3.58
CA GLY A 28 -0.79 19.58 4.57
C GLY A 28 -1.77 20.64 5.12
N GLY A 29 -2.96 20.78 4.52
CA GLY A 29 -4.02 21.66 5.01
C GLY A 29 -5.21 20.93 5.67
N TRP A 30 -5.12 19.61 5.85
CA TRP A 30 -6.14 18.82 6.52
C TRP A 30 -6.01 18.87 8.03
N ASP A 31 -7.14 18.82 8.73
CA ASP A 31 -7.16 18.59 10.18
C ASP A 31 -6.74 17.13 10.45
N LYS A 32 -5.90 16.89 11.46
CA LYS A 32 -5.36 15.54 11.77
C LYS A 32 -6.43 14.51 12.09
N ASP A 33 -7.52 14.92 12.72
CA ASP A 33 -8.66 14.06 13.06
C ASP A 33 -9.46 13.60 11.83
N LYS A 34 -9.22 14.23 10.68
CA LYS A 34 -9.83 13.90 9.39
C LYS A 34 -8.95 13.05 8.48
N ILE A 35 -7.78 12.66 8.96
CA ILE A 35 -6.85 11.80 8.20
C ILE A 35 -6.55 10.55 9.00
N ALA A 36 -6.66 9.39 8.37
CA ALA A 36 -6.16 8.14 8.88
C ALA A 36 -5.47 7.35 7.78
N VAL A 37 -4.41 6.61 8.13
CA VAL A 37 -3.59 5.87 7.17
C VAL A 37 -3.60 4.39 7.48
N VAL A 38 -3.82 3.57 6.45
CA VAL A 38 -3.67 2.11 6.49
C VAL A 38 -2.45 1.74 5.66
N SER A 39 -1.45 1.12 6.28
CA SER A 39 -0.21 0.75 5.60
C SER A 39 0.44 -0.49 6.21
N THR A 40 1.43 -1.04 5.52
CA THR A 40 2.23 -2.19 5.99
C THR A 40 3.38 -1.72 6.89
N ASP A 41 3.80 -2.54 7.86
CA ASP A 41 4.77 -2.18 8.92
C ASP A 41 6.11 -1.62 8.38
N HIS A 42 6.62 -2.16 7.29
CA HIS A 42 7.92 -1.73 6.74
C HIS A 42 7.95 -0.26 6.28
N MET A 43 6.80 0.38 6.14
CA MET A 43 6.67 1.78 5.74
C MET A 43 6.62 2.75 6.93
N PHE A 44 6.59 2.27 8.18
CA PHE A 44 6.40 3.10 9.37
C PHE A 44 7.71 3.67 9.95
N ASN A 45 8.70 3.95 9.12
CA ASN A 45 9.92 4.63 9.53
C ASN A 45 9.81 6.14 9.27
N ASN A 46 10.28 6.97 10.21
CA ASN A 46 10.36 8.43 10.10
C ASN A 46 9.04 9.11 9.70
N LEU A 47 7.97 8.76 10.40
CA LEU A 47 6.63 9.31 10.15
C LEU A 47 6.57 10.81 10.42
N ASN A 48 5.91 11.54 9.52
CA ASN A 48 5.54 12.92 9.75
C ASN A 48 4.26 12.99 10.60
N THR A 49 4.42 13.23 11.89
CA THR A 49 3.32 13.33 12.85
C THR A 49 2.65 14.71 12.89
N GLU A 50 3.14 15.68 12.13
CA GLU A 50 2.51 17.00 12.04
C GLU A 50 1.21 16.95 11.22
N ILE A 51 1.12 16.02 10.26
CA ILE A 51 -0.02 15.89 9.35
C ILE A 51 -1.00 14.83 9.84
N CYS A 52 -0.51 13.67 10.28
CA CYS A 52 -1.34 12.55 10.71
C CYS A 52 -0.70 11.85 11.91
N ASP A 53 -1.52 11.43 12.86
CA ASP A 53 -1.13 10.63 14.02
C ASP A 53 -1.91 9.31 14.14
N THR A 54 -2.93 9.12 13.30
CA THR A 54 -3.83 7.97 13.31
C THR A 54 -3.45 6.99 12.21
N TYR A 55 -2.82 5.89 12.60
CA TYR A 55 -2.35 4.85 11.69
C TYR A 55 -2.93 3.48 12.04
N TYR A 56 -3.21 2.67 11.03
CA TYR A 56 -3.48 1.25 11.18
C TYR A 56 -2.41 0.44 10.45
N ILE A 57 -1.77 -0.48 11.18
CA ILE A 57 -0.76 -1.38 10.63
C ILE A 57 -1.42 -2.66 10.15
N LEU A 58 -1.23 -2.97 8.87
CA LEU A 58 -1.59 -4.24 8.27
C LEU A 58 -0.56 -5.28 8.69
N GLY A 59 -0.88 -6.03 9.73
CA GLY A 59 -0.03 -7.06 10.31
C GLY A 59 -0.49 -8.47 9.95
N GLU A 60 -0.25 -9.42 10.86
CA GLU A 60 -0.49 -10.85 10.64
C GLU A 60 -1.98 -11.23 10.43
N GLU A 61 -2.92 -10.38 10.84
CA GLU A 61 -4.35 -10.62 10.60
C GLU A 61 -4.72 -10.33 9.14
N GLU A 62 -4.13 -9.32 8.53
CA GLU A 62 -4.42 -8.88 7.17
C GLU A 62 -3.42 -9.42 6.15
N TYR A 63 -2.13 -9.41 6.47
CA TYR A 63 -1.05 -9.77 5.57
C TYR A 63 -0.65 -11.22 5.76
N LYS A 64 -1.02 -12.08 4.82
CA LYS A 64 -0.80 -13.53 4.89
C LYS A 64 -0.01 -14.04 3.71
N TRP A 65 0.97 -14.88 4.01
CA TRP A 65 1.72 -15.62 3.02
C TRP A 65 1.18 -17.04 2.86
N MET A 66 1.19 -17.54 1.63
CA MET A 66 0.79 -18.90 1.30
C MET A 66 1.80 -19.92 1.87
N PHE A 67 1.30 -21.07 2.31
CA PHE A 67 2.16 -22.22 2.67
C PHE A 67 2.99 -22.69 1.46
N PRO A 68 4.28 -23.03 1.63
CA PRO A 68 5.07 -23.07 2.87
C PRO A 68 5.75 -21.73 3.23
N PHE A 69 5.58 -20.67 2.45
CA PHE A 69 6.28 -19.39 2.61
C PHE A 69 5.87 -18.61 3.87
N ASN A 70 4.68 -18.88 4.40
CA ASN A 70 4.23 -18.32 5.68
C ASN A 70 5.20 -18.62 6.86
N LEU A 71 6.00 -19.69 6.78
CA LEU A 71 7.05 -20.00 7.75
C LEU A 71 8.21 -18.99 7.75
N LEU A 72 8.35 -18.23 6.68
CA LEU A 72 9.38 -17.18 6.51
C LEU A 72 8.83 -15.78 6.83
N GLN A 73 7.52 -15.64 6.96
CA GLN A 73 6.87 -14.36 7.24
C GLN A 73 7.25 -13.86 8.63
N ARG A 74 7.59 -12.57 8.71
CA ARG A 74 7.71 -11.89 10.01
C ARG A 74 6.32 -11.64 10.57
N SER A 75 6.10 -12.03 11.83
CA SER A 75 4.89 -11.65 12.54
C SER A 75 4.99 -10.20 12.99
N VAL A 76 4.01 -9.41 12.57
CA VAL A 76 3.83 -8.02 12.99
C VAL A 76 2.39 -7.92 13.48
N SER A 77 2.19 -7.37 14.67
CA SER A 77 0.85 -7.21 15.24
C SER A 77 0.02 -6.20 14.44
N SER A 78 -1.15 -6.63 14.01
CA SER A 78 -2.14 -5.76 13.37
C SER A 78 -2.75 -4.76 14.34
N GLY A 79 -3.15 -3.60 13.86
CA GLY A 79 -3.99 -2.70 14.63
C GLY A 79 -3.60 -1.23 14.58
N GLN A 80 -4.41 -0.45 15.28
CA GLN A 80 -4.21 0.98 15.38
C GLN A 80 -2.94 1.32 16.17
N ARG A 81 -2.18 2.28 15.65
CA ARG A 81 -1.10 2.97 16.37
C ARG A 81 -1.36 4.46 16.34
N ILE A 82 -1.37 5.07 17.52
CA ILE A 82 -1.30 6.53 17.66
C ILE A 82 0.17 6.89 17.82
N VAL A 83 0.72 7.55 16.81
CA VAL A 83 2.11 7.98 16.82
C VAL A 83 2.19 9.33 17.52
N LYS A 84 2.77 9.34 18.73
CA LYS A 84 3.05 10.60 19.43
C LYS A 84 4.32 11.22 18.84
N PRO A 85 4.40 12.55 18.72
CA PRO A 85 5.64 13.21 18.35
C PRO A 85 6.72 12.84 19.37
N ASN A 86 7.66 12.04 18.97
CA ASN A 86 8.72 11.56 19.82
C ASN A 86 10.04 12.14 19.34
N ASN A 87 10.72 12.90 20.22
CA ASN A 87 12.08 13.37 20.02
C ASN A 87 13.09 12.22 20.22
N GLY A 88 12.95 11.15 19.46
CA GLY A 88 13.87 10.03 19.61
C GLY A 88 13.71 9.02 18.48
N LYS A 89 14.83 8.66 17.88
CA LYS A 89 14.97 7.58 16.91
C LYS A 89 14.30 6.33 17.46
N SER A 90 13.22 5.87 16.83
CA SER A 90 12.70 4.54 17.09
C SER A 90 13.81 3.55 16.77
N ALA A 91 14.38 2.94 17.78
CA ALA A 91 15.38 1.90 17.62
C ALA A 91 14.72 0.74 16.87
N ALA A 92 15.16 0.52 15.65
CA ALA A 92 14.83 -0.73 14.94
C ALA A 92 15.27 -1.89 15.85
N PRO A 93 14.45 -2.95 16.03
CA PRO A 93 14.85 -4.08 16.84
C PRO A 93 16.18 -4.62 16.29
N SER A 94 17.22 -4.66 17.12
CA SER A 94 18.54 -5.15 16.76
C SER A 94 18.42 -6.63 16.39
N SER A 95 18.40 -6.93 15.09
CA SER A 95 18.40 -8.30 14.60
C SER A 95 19.76 -8.94 14.89
N SER A 96 19.77 -10.09 15.53
CA SER A 96 20.98 -10.90 15.75
C SER A 96 21.69 -11.19 14.41
N GLY A 97 23.03 -11.36 14.42
CA GLY A 97 23.82 -11.58 13.19
C GLY A 97 23.32 -12.72 12.30
N LYS A 98 22.76 -13.79 12.88
CA LYS A 98 22.10 -14.89 12.16
C LYS A 98 20.87 -14.46 11.35
N SER A 99 20.13 -13.45 11.83
CA SER A 99 18.97 -12.90 11.13
C SER A 99 19.37 -12.06 9.92
N LYS A 100 20.52 -11.39 9.96
CA LYS A 100 21.06 -10.60 8.84
C LYS A 100 21.50 -11.49 7.68
N LEU A 101 22.20 -12.59 7.97
CA LEU A 101 22.64 -13.54 6.93
C LEU A 101 21.47 -14.23 6.25
N ARG A 102 20.45 -14.63 7.02
CA ARG A 102 19.20 -15.19 6.49
C ARG A 102 18.46 -14.19 5.60
N ALA A 103 18.36 -12.93 6.04
CA ALA A 103 17.75 -11.87 5.25
C ALA A 103 18.50 -11.65 3.91
N GLN A 104 19.83 -11.61 3.93
CA GLN A 104 20.64 -11.46 2.71
C GLN A 104 20.45 -12.62 1.73
N ILE A 105 20.33 -13.86 2.20
CA ILE A 105 20.09 -15.03 1.32
C ILE A 105 18.68 -14.94 0.72
N ILE A 106 17.69 -14.56 1.50
CA ILE A 106 16.32 -14.39 1.04
C ILE A 106 16.25 -13.30 -0.02
N ASP A 107 16.84 -12.15 0.23
CA ASP A 107 16.78 -11.00 -0.69
C ASP A 107 17.57 -11.24 -1.97
N LYS A 108 18.75 -11.90 -1.86
CA LYS A 108 19.66 -12.09 -3.00
C LYS A 108 19.27 -13.24 -3.93
N TYR A 109 18.67 -14.32 -3.40
CA TYR A 109 18.42 -15.55 -4.17
C TYR A 109 16.95 -15.93 -4.19
N PHE A 110 16.26 -15.85 -3.06
CA PHE A 110 14.90 -16.36 -2.94
C PHE A 110 13.89 -15.46 -3.65
N TYR A 111 13.89 -14.16 -3.39
CA TYR A 111 12.98 -13.24 -4.07
C TYR A 111 13.20 -13.18 -5.59
N PRO A 112 14.43 -13.06 -6.12
CA PRO A 112 14.68 -13.12 -7.56
C PRO A 112 14.23 -14.44 -8.20
N PHE A 113 14.40 -15.57 -7.50
CA PHE A 113 13.89 -16.86 -7.96
C PHE A 113 12.37 -16.89 -8.03
N LEU A 114 11.68 -16.42 -7.00
CA LEU A 114 10.22 -16.34 -6.97
C LEU A 114 9.67 -15.41 -8.06
N GLU A 115 10.35 -14.30 -8.31
CA GLU A 115 10.00 -13.38 -9.39
C GLU A 115 10.19 -14.07 -10.75
N TYR A 116 11.31 -14.74 -10.97
CA TYR A 116 11.59 -15.45 -12.21
C TYR A 116 10.57 -16.55 -12.50
N VAL A 117 10.19 -17.34 -11.50
CA VAL A 117 9.16 -18.39 -11.66
C VAL A 117 7.73 -17.84 -11.57
N GLY A 118 7.55 -16.53 -11.41
CA GLY A 118 6.25 -15.85 -11.36
C GLY A 118 5.40 -16.17 -10.12
N LEU A 119 5.98 -16.74 -9.08
CA LEU A 119 5.26 -17.03 -7.83
C LEU A 119 5.18 -15.83 -6.89
N PHE A 120 6.05 -14.82 -7.07
CA PHE A 120 6.13 -13.64 -6.22
C PHE A 120 4.76 -12.98 -6.00
N HIS A 121 3.99 -12.77 -7.08
CA HIS A 121 2.67 -12.13 -7.01
C HIS A 121 1.55 -13.01 -6.42
N ARG A 122 1.83 -14.26 -6.11
CA ARG A 122 0.86 -15.20 -5.54
C ARG A 122 1.10 -15.46 -4.07
N ILE A 123 2.32 -15.24 -3.59
CA ILE A 123 2.74 -15.62 -2.24
C ILE A 123 2.02 -14.80 -1.18
N SER A 124 1.99 -13.47 -1.35
CA SER A 124 1.40 -12.56 -0.40
C SER A 124 -0.03 -12.18 -0.77
N ARG A 125 -0.85 -12.03 0.24
CA ARG A 125 -2.23 -11.55 0.14
C ARG A 125 -2.53 -10.61 1.29
N LEU A 126 -3.22 -9.53 0.97
CA LEU A 126 -3.86 -8.64 1.92
C LEU A 126 -5.36 -8.93 1.94
N ASN A 127 -5.92 -9.06 3.13
CA ASN A 127 -7.35 -9.32 3.34
C ASN A 127 -7.88 -8.34 4.38
N LEU A 128 -9.19 -8.09 4.36
CA LEU A 128 -9.85 -7.34 5.42
C LEU A 128 -10.08 -8.26 6.63
N SER A 129 -9.39 -7.97 7.74
CA SER A 129 -9.70 -8.62 9.03
C SER A 129 -10.92 -7.97 9.68
N ASP A 130 -11.56 -8.69 10.61
CA ASP A 130 -12.69 -8.12 11.37
C ASP A 130 -12.24 -6.97 12.26
N ARG A 131 -11.00 -7.00 12.74
CA ARG A 131 -10.39 -5.90 13.49
C ARG A 131 -10.24 -4.64 12.65
N LEU A 132 -9.76 -4.77 11.40
CA LEU A 132 -9.67 -3.65 10.46
C LEU A 132 -11.05 -3.10 10.11
N LYS A 133 -12.03 -3.97 9.83
CA LYS A 133 -13.41 -3.56 9.55
C LYS A 133 -13.99 -2.74 10.70
N LYS A 134 -13.87 -3.25 11.94
CA LYS A 134 -14.34 -2.53 13.13
C LYS A 134 -13.69 -1.15 13.25
N TRP A 135 -12.39 -1.06 13.04
CA TRP A 135 -11.69 0.23 13.10
C TRP A 135 -12.15 1.20 11.99
N ILE A 136 -12.39 0.70 10.77
CA ILE A 136 -12.96 1.51 9.67
C ILE A 136 -14.35 2.01 10.01
N ASP A 137 -15.21 1.15 10.58
CA ASP A 137 -16.58 1.48 10.96
C ASP A 137 -16.63 2.52 12.11
N GLU A 138 -15.64 2.51 13.00
CA GLU A 138 -15.46 3.53 14.04
C GLU A 138 -14.94 4.84 13.46
N TYR A 139 -13.99 4.80 12.53
CA TYR A 139 -13.41 5.99 11.89
C TYR A 139 -14.41 6.68 10.95
N LYS A 140 -15.23 5.92 10.21
CA LYS A 140 -16.26 6.40 9.28
C LYS A 140 -15.72 7.35 8.21
N PRO A 141 -14.87 6.90 7.30
CA PRO A 141 -14.33 7.74 6.24
C PRO A 141 -15.41 8.21 5.27
N ASP A 142 -15.28 9.43 4.77
CA ASP A 142 -16.12 10.00 3.71
C ASP A 142 -15.55 9.68 2.33
N VAL A 143 -14.21 9.56 2.23
CA VAL A 143 -13.48 9.30 1.00
C VAL A 143 -12.28 8.39 1.26
N ILE A 144 -11.94 7.58 0.26
CA ILE A 144 -10.74 6.75 0.25
C ILE A 144 -9.74 7.40 -0.71
N TYR A 145 -8.51 7.61 -0.26
CA TYR A 145 -7.40 7.96 -1.13
C TYR A 145 -6.42 6.78 -1.17
N ALA A 146 -6.12 6.27 -2.37
CA ALA A 146 -5.33 5.06 -2.52
C ALA A 146 -4.14 5.25 -3.46
N GLN A 147 -2.99 4.73 -3.01
CA GLN A 147 -1.79 4.49 -3.81
C GLN A 147 -1.45 3.02 -3.69
N ALA A 148 -1.52 2.26 -4.78
CA ALA A 148 -1.29 0.83 -4.77
C ALA A 148 -0.16 0.47 -5.74
N PRO A 149 1.12 0.50 -5.29
CA PRO A 149 2.28 0.19 -6.13
C PRO A 149 2.54 -1.32 -6.28
N THR A 150 1.68 -2.17 -5.75
CA THR A 150 1.80 -3.64 -5.85
C THR A 150 0.45 -4.29 -6.13
N ARG A 151 0.51 -5.51 -6.70
CA ARG A 151 -0.69 -6.28 -7.01
C ARG A 151 -1.56 -6.54 -5.78
N GLU A 152 -0.96 -6.90 -4.65
CA GLU A 152 -1.70 -7.17 -3.41
C GLU A 152 -2.44 -5.94 -2.89
N LEU A 153 -1.83 -4.74 -3.02
CA LEU A 153 -2.48 -3.48 -2.66
C LEU A 153 -3.61 -3.12 -3.63
N VAL A 154 -3.46 -3.40 -4.94
CA VAL A 154 -4.56 -3.23 -5.91
C VAL A 154 -5.78 -4.05 -5.52
N LEU A 155 -5.58 -5.33 -5.19
CA LEU A 155 -6.65 -6.21 -4.76
C LEU A 155 -7.24 -5.77 -3.41
N PHE A 156 -6.40 -5.34 -2.50
CA PHE A 156 -6.82 -4.83 -1.19
C PHE A 156 -7.62 -3.53 -1.30
N CYS A 157 -7.18 -2.58 -2.12
CA CYS A 157 -7.94 -1.35 -2.39
C CYS A 157 -9.32 -1.66 -3.00
N THR A 158 -9.40 -2.65 -3.88
CA THR A 158 -10.68 -3.10 -4.44
C THR A 158 -11.62 -3.64 -3.35
N GLN A 159 -11.11 -4.50 -2.44
CA GLN A 159 -11.88 -5.01 -1.30
C GLN A 159 -12.31 -3.88 -0.35
N MET A 160 -11.40 -2.94 -0.06
CA MET A 160 -11.68 -1.78 0.79
C MET A 160 -12.80 -0.92 0.21
N GLN A 161 -12.76 -0.63 -1.09
CA GLN A 161 -13.80 0.14 -1.76
C GLN A 161 -15.15 -0.57 -1.74
N GLU A 162 -15.17 -1.89 -1.95
CA GLU A 162 -16.39 -2.71 -1.89
C GLU A 162 -17.02 -2.75 -0.49
N TYR A 163 -16.16 -2.78 0.54
CA TYR A 163 -16.61 -2.79 1.92
C TYR A 163 -17.12 -1.42 2.37
N ILE A 164 -16.32 -0.38 2.18
CA ILE A 164 -16.59 0.98 2.67
C ILE A 164 -17.70 1.66 1.84
N LYS A 165 -17.80 1.36 0.54
CA LYS A 165 -18.76 1.92 -0.42
C LYS A 165 -18.77 3.45 -0.49
N LYS A 166 -17.60 4.06 -0.26
CA LYS A 166 -17.39 5.50 -0.40
C LYS A 166 -16.60 5.82 -1.67
N PRO A 167 -16.65 7.06 -2.17
CA PRO A 167 -15.84 7.46 -3.31
C PRO A 167 -14.36 7.16 -3.07
N MET A 168 -13.69 6.62 -4.09
CA MET A 168 -12.25 6.39 -4.08
C MET A 168 -11.56 7.31 -5.07
N VAL A 169 -10.49 7.95 -4.60
CA VAL A 169 -9.49 8.65 -5.39
C VAL A 169 -8.28 7.72 -5.52
N TYR A 170 -7.96 7.29 -6.73
CA TYR A 170 -6.76 6.49 -6.99
C TYR A 170 -5.68 7.34 -7.62
N HIS A 171 -4.50 7.38 -7.01
CA HIS A 171 -3.38 8.20 -7.46
C HIS A 171 -2.22 7.32 -7.95
N VAL A 172 -1.89 7.46 -9.23
CA VAL A 172 -0.76 6.78 -9.87
C VAL A 172 0.48 7.63 -9.71
N MET A 173 1.47 7.11 -8.96
CA MET A 173 2.73 7.81 -8.68
C MET A 173 3.87 7.37 -9.60
N ASP A 174 3.80 6.14 -10.11
CA ASP A 174 4.78 5.55 -11.03
C ASP A 174 4.12 4.52 -11.95
N ASP A 175 4.82 4.11 -13.00
CA ASP A 175 4.33 3.08 -13.92
C ASP A 175 4.77 1.68 -13.49
N TRP A 176 4.51 1.33 -12.22
CA TRP A 176 4.86 0.03 -11.66
C TRP A 176 4.30 -1.17 -12.44
N PRO A 177 3.09 -1.12 -13.09
CA PRO A 177 2.59 -2.27 -13.84
C PRO A 177 3.48 -2.65 -15.02
N SER A 178 4.17 -1.70 -15.65
CA SER A 178 5.09 -1.99 -16.75
C SER A 178 6.44 -2.53 -16.28
N THR A 179 6.82 -2.30 -15.03
CA THR A 179 8.11 -2.72 -14.46
C THR A 179 8.06 -4.10 -13.78
N ILE A 180 6.87 -4.60 -13.49
CA ILE A 180 6.66 -5.87 -12.80
C ILE A 180 6.91 -7.06 -13.74
N SER A 181 7.50 -8.12 -13.18
CA SER A 181 7.68 -9.42 -13.86
C SER A 181 8.25 -9.30 -15.28
N GLN A 182 9.30 -8.50 -15.44
CA GLN A 182 9.91 -8.30 -16.76
C GLN A 182 10.62 -9.53 -17.31
N LYS A 183 10.93 -10.51 -16.45
CA LYS A 183 11.68 -11.73 -16.77
C LYS A 183 10.87 -12.97 -16.40
N GLY A 184 11.25 -14.10 -17.00
CA GLY A 184 10.70 -15.41 -16.67
C GLY A 184 9.55 -15.90 -17.55
N PRO A 185 9.21 -17.20 -17.45
CA PRO A 185 8.25 -17.86 -18.34
C PRO A 185 6.80 -17.37 -18.17
N PHE A 186 6.46 -16.84 -17.01
CA PHE A 186 5.11 -16.36 -16.68
C PHE A 186 4.91 -14.85 -16.84
N LYS A 187 5.89 -14.15 -17.43
CA LYS A 187 5.85 -12.70 -17.63
C LYS A 187 4.53 -12.23 -18.24
N ASN A 188 4.16 -12.74 -19.41
CA ASN A 188 2.96 -12.29 -20.13
C ASN A 188 1.66 -12.60 -19.36
N TYR A 189 1.63 -13.71 -18.64
CA TYR A 189 0.49 -14.07 -17.79
C TYR A 189 0.30 -13.04 -16.68
N TRP A 190 1.37 -12.67 -15.96
CA TRP A 190 1.29 -11.73 -14.86
C TRP A 190 0.99 -10.32 -15.31
N HIS A 191 1.62 -9.85 -16.39
CA HIS A 191 1.28 -8.55 -16.97
C HIS A 191 -0.21 -8.44 -17.29
N LYS A 192 -0.75 -9.42 -18.03
CA LYS A 192 -2.17 -9.45 -18.39
C LYS A 192 -3.08 -9.53 -17.15
N LYS A 193 -2.70 -10.33 -16.17
CA LYS A 193 -3.51 -10.52 -14.95
C LYS A 193 -3.53 -9.26 -14.09
N ILE A 194 -2.38 -8.64 -13.85
CA ILE A 194 -2.26 -7.40 -13.06
C ILE A 194 -3.00 -6.26 -13.77
N ASP A 195 -2.86 -6.17 -15.07
CA ASP A 195 -3.56 -5.18 -15.89
C ASP A 195 -5.10 -5.31 -15.78
N MET A 196 -5.62 -6.53 -15.82
CA MET A 196 -7.06 -6.77 -15.61
C MET A 196 -7.51 -6.40 -14.19
N GLU A 197 -6.73 -6.76 -13.17
CA GLU A 197 -7.05 -6.46 -11.77
C GLU A 197 -6.99 -4.94 -11.51
N LEU A 198 -6.01 -4.26 -12.10
CA LEU A 198 -5.92 -2.80 -12.04
C LEU A 198 -7.10 -2.12 -12.75
N LYS A 199 -7.52 -2.60 -13.92
CA LYS A 199 -8.73 -2.11 -14.62
C LYS A 199 -9.97 -2.18 -13.74
N VAL A 200 -10.13 -3.24 -12.96
CA VAL A 200 -11.25 -3.36 -12.00
C VAL A 200 -11.16 -2.27 -10.94
N LEU A 201 -10.00 -2.03 -10.33
CA LEU A 201 -9.81 -0.98 -9.35
C LEU A 201 -10.09 0.40 -9.94
N LEU A 202 -9.54 0.68 -11.13
CA LEU A 202 -9.75 1.95 -11.82
C LEU A 202 -11.23 2.18 -12.13
N SER A 203 -11.98 1.14 -12.57
CA SER A 203 -13.42 1.25 -12.85
C SER A 203 -14.26 1.58 -11.61
N LYS A 204 -13.81 1.16 -10.42
CA LYS A 204 -14.45 1.44 -9.13
C LYS A 204 -14.03 2.78 -8.53
N SER A 205 -12.96 3.38 -9.02
CA SER A 205 -12.46 4.66 -8.53
C SER A 205 -13.25 5.81 -9.15
N LYS A 206 -13.68 6.76 -8.31
CA LYS A 206 -14.44 7.94 -8.74
C LYS A 206 -13.57 8.98 -9.42
N VAL A 207 -12.37 9.18 -8.90
CA VAL A 207 -11.37 10.13 -9.39
C VAL A 207 -10.05 9.39 -9.60
N LEU A 208 -9.39 9.69 -10.70
CA LEU A 208 -8.07 9.16 -11.03
C LEU A 208 -7.09 10.34 -11.11
N LEU A 209 -5.95 10.19 -10.46
CA LEU A 209 -4.89 11.19 -10.45
C LEU A 209 -3.59 10.55 -10.95
N SER A 210 -2.79 11.34 -11.64
CA SER A 210 -1.43 10.95 -12.07
C SER A 210 -0.43 12.02 -11.66
N ILE A 211 0.83 11.60 -11.43
CA ILE A 211 1.91 12.51 -11.04
C ILE A 211 2.29 13.50 -12.14
N SER A 212 1.95 13.22 -13.40
CA SER A 212 2.22 14.08 -14.54
C SER A 212 1.20 13.90 -15.66
N HIS A 213 1.03 14.91 -16.50
CA HIS A 213 0.17 14.83 -17.68
C HIS A 213 0.58 13.69 -18.62
N ALA A 214 1.88 13.50 -18.86
CA ALA A 214 2.37 12.44 -19.74
C ALA A 214 1.98 11.04 -19.22
N MET A 215 2.01 10.82 -17.89
CA MET A 215 1.55 9.58 -17.28
C MET A 215 0.04 9.44 -17.39
N GLY A 216 -0.70 10.53 -17.18
CA GLY A 216 -2.15 10.54 -17.34
C GLY A 216 -2.57 10.16 -18.76
N ASP A 217 -1.94 10.71 -19.78
CA ASP A 217 -2.19 10.40 -21.19
C ASP A 217 -1.89 8.94 -21.52
N GLU A 218 -0.78 8.39 -21.02
CA GLU A 218 -0.43 6.99 -21.22
C GLU A 218 -1.43 6.05 -20.54
N TYR A 219 -1.84 6.35 -19.32
CA TYR A 219 -2.84 5.56 -18.60
C TYR A 219 -4.23 5.69 -19.23
N LYS A 220 -4.60 6.87 -19.73
CA LYS A 220 -5.83 7.06 -20.51
C LYS A 220 -5.82 6.17 -21.76
N LYS A 221 -4.70 6.11 -22.48
CA LYS A 221 -4.55 5.24 -23.65
C LYS A 221 -4.68 3.75 -23.29
N ARG A 222 -4.10 3.30 -22.16
CA ARG A 222 -4.15 1.88 -21.73
C ARG A 222 -5.50 1.49 -21.15
N TYR A 223 -6.13 2.37 -20.40
CA TYR A 223 -7.29 2.03 -19.55
C TYR A 223 -8.59 2.72 -19.97
N GLY A 224 -8.55 3.66 -20.91
CA GLY A 224 -9.73 4.34 -21.46
C GLY A 224 -10.43 5.29 -20.49
N ARG A 225 -9.69 5.81 -19.47
CA ARG A 225 -10.22 6.74 -18.48
C ARG A 225 -9.29 7.95 -18.31
N ASP A 226 -9.89 9.11 -18.00
CA ASP A 226 -9.14 10.35 -17.72
C ASP A 226 -8.50 10.29 -16.33
N PHE A 227 -7.24 10.81 -16.24
CA PHE A 227 -6.42 10.89 -15.04
C PHE A 227 -6.03 12.33 -14.74
#